data_742c8d24615c21be9ca0cb07e489678a
#
_entry.id   742c8d24615c21be9ca0cb07e489678a
#
_cell.length_a   1.000
_cell.length_b   1.000
_cell.length_c   1.000
_cell.angle_alpha   90.00
_cell.angle_beta   90.00
_cell.angle_gamma   90.00
#
_symmetry.space_group_name_H-M   'P 1'
#
loop_
_entity.id
_entity.type
_entity.pdbx_description
1 polymer ?
#
loop_
_entity_poly.entity_id
_entity_poly.type
_entity_poly.pdbx_seq_one_letter_code
_entity_poly.pdbx_strand_id
1 'polypeptide(L)'
;MLDQSTICAISTSPGTGALAVVRLSGSDAITIADKLFRSPAAGKKLADQPANTLHFGQMVADGEVIDEVVCSLFRAPHSFTGENIVEVSCHGSVYIQQKLLEMMVRNGARLARPGEFTQRAFLNGKMDLSQAEAVADVIASSNAAAHKLALNQMRGGFSKEIGDLRNQLLHFTAMIELELDFSEEDVEFADRTQLRALAEKVERLLRKLKDSFRLGNVIKNGIPVAIIGETNVGKSTLLNALLNEDKAIVSDIHGTTRDVIEDVVNIHGTAFRFFDTAGLRETIDHIETLGIERSYHKLNEATVVLLVVDTQNPYPVVKGRIGKIRERISEGQHLIVVANKIDTGKQETIAELKNMELAENENLVFMAAREKRNLEELVDLMVHTVNTDDLNREDVIVTNARHYEILKNAHEAILRALQGLDSGITGDFLSQDIRECLHYLGEITGEISTHEVLGHIFKNFCIGK
;
A
#
# COMPACT_ATOMS: atom_id res chain seq x y z
N MET A 1 -18.43 0.69 23.40
CA MET A 1 -19.63 0.34 22.62
C MET A 1 -19.50 1.00 21.26
N LEU A 2 -19.76 0.25 20.19
CA LEU A 2 -19.84 0.82 18.84
C LEU A 2 -21.00 1.83 18.81
N ASP A 3 -20.71 3.00 18.29
CA ASP A 3 -21.73 4.01 17.99
C ASP A 3 -22.59 3.48 16.83
N GLN A 4 -23.81 3.02 17.15
CA GLN A 4 -24.75 2.44 16.18
C GLN A 4 -25.51 3.50 15.35
N SER A 5 -25.13 4.78 15.48
CA SER A 5 -25.76 5.87 14.74
C SER A 5 -25.60 5.66 13.23
N THR A 6 -26.61 6.06 12.46
CA THR A 6 -26.51 6.10 11.01
C THR A 6 -25.49 7.16 10.57
N ILE A 7 -24.58 6.77 9.69
CA ILE A 7 -23.50 7.62 9.16
C ILE A 7 -23.73 8.02 7.71
N CYS A 8 -23.22 9.17 7.32
CA CYS A 8 -23.23 9.61 5.92
C CYS A 8 -21.89 10.25 5.52
N ALA A 9 -21.54 10.10 4.25
CA ALA A 9 -20.39 10.77 3.65
C ALA A 9 -20.50 10.82 2.12
N ILE A 10 -19.68 11.68 1.50
CA ILE A 10 -19.43 11.66 0.07
C ILE A 10 -18.45 10.50 -0.20
N SER A 11 -18.81 9.59 -1.09
CA SER A 11 -18.02 8.39 -1.44
C SER A 11 -17.24 8.52 -2.74
N THR A 12 -17.42 9.61 -3.48
CA THR A 12 -16.63 9.97 -4.68
C THR A 12 -15.49 10.90 -4.29
N SER A 13 -14.52 11.05 -5.20
CA SER A 13 -13.41 12.01 -5.00
C SER A 13 -13.93 13.42 -4.74
N PRO A 14 -13.28 14.21 -3.89
CA PRO A 14 -13.69 15.58 -3.60
C PRO A 14 -13.56 16.49 -4.84
N GLY A 15 -14.44 17.49 -4.93
CA GLY A 15 -14.41 18.48 -6.00
C GLY A 15 -15.64 18.44 -6.91
N THR A 16 -15.56 19.15 -8.03
CA THR A 16 -16.63 19.24 -9.05
C THR A 16 -16.46 18.13 -10.08
N GLY A 17 -17.54 17.41 -10.37
CA GLY A 17 -17.59 16.36 -11.38
C GLY A 17 -18.94 16.27 -12.06
N ALA A 18 -19.12 15.34 -12.99
CA ALA A 18 -20.43 15.10 -13.60
C ALA A 18 -21.40 14.49 -12.59
N LEU A 19 -20.93 13.53 -11.81
CA LEU A 19 -21.70 12.80 -10.79
C LEU A 19 -20.94 12.76 -9.46
N ALA A 20 -21.69 12.71 -8.37
CA ALA A 20 -21.20 12.40 -7.03
C ALA A 20 -22.12 11.38 -6.35
N VAL A 21 -21.58 10.62 -5.40
CA VAL A 21 -22.34 9.66 -4.60
C VAL A 21 -22.24 10.03 -3.13
N VAL A 22 -23.40 10.25 -2.51
CA VAL A 22 -23.50 10.39 -1.05
C VAL A 22 -24.03 9.09 -0.49
N ARG A 23 -23.34 8.49 0.48
CA ARG A 23 -23.67 7.19 1.07
C ARG A 23 -24.16 7.38 2.51
N LEU A 24 -25.25 6.65 2.86
CA LEU A 24 -25.68 6.45 4.23
C LEU A 24 -25.50 4.97 4.60
N SER A 25 -25.13 4.69 5.86
CA SER A 25 -25.09 3.33 6.42
C SER A 25 -25.57 3.34 7.88
N GLY A 26 -26.41 2.40 8.23
CA GLY A 26 -26.95 2.21 9.57
C GLY A 26 -28.41 1.81 9.58
N SER A 27 -28.97 1.60 10.77
CA SER A 27 -30.37 1.17 10.96
C SER A 27 -31.37 2.10 10.27
N ASP A 28 -31.14 3.42 10.35
CA ASP A 28 -32.08 4.44 9.86
C ASP A 28 -31.76 4.95 8.45
N ALA A 29 -30.76 4.37 7.75
CA ALA A 29 -30.31 4.84 6.45
C ALA A 29 -31.45 4.97 5.43
N ILE A 30 -32.31 3.95 5.34
CA ILE A 30 -33.45 3.94 4.42
C ILE A 30 -34.51 4.94 4.86
N THR A 31 -34.81 5.01 6.16
CA THR A 31 -35.82 5.92 6.71
C THR A 31 -35.43 7.40 6.51
N ILE A 32 -34.15 7.72 6.71
CA ILE A 32 -33.62 9.08 6.49
C ILE A 32 -33.71 9.43 5.00
N ALA A 33 -33.26 8.54 4.10
CA ALA A 33 -33.34 8.77 2.68
C ALA A 33 -34.78 8.91 2.18
N ASP A 34 -35.72 8.08 2.68
CA ASP A 34 -37.12 8.09 2.27
C ASP A 34 -37.84 9.41 2.64
N LYS A 35 -37.48 10.04 3.77
CA LYS A 35 -38.02 11.36 4.16
C LYS A 35 -37.64 12.46 3.18
N LEU A 36 -36.47 12.37 2.57
CA LEU A 36 -35.88 13.37 1.70
C LEU A 36 -36.18 13.13 0.21
N PHE A 37 -36.50 11.89 -0.14
CA PHE A 37 -36.69 11.43 -1.52
C PHE A 37 -38.14 11.57 -1.97
N ARG A 38 -38.34 12.07 -3.19
CA ARG A 38 -39.63 12.16 -3.87
C ARG A 38 -39.58 11.39 -5.19
N SER A 39 -40.36 10.34 -5.29
CA SER A 39 -40.53 9.59 -6.55
C SER A 39 -41.48 10.31 -7.52
N PRO A 40 -41.22 10.26 -8.85
CA PRO A 40 -42.22 10.68 -9.84
C PRO A 40 -43.51 9.81 -9.80
N ALA A 41 -43.40 8.55 -9.35
CA ALA A 41 -44.54 7.68 -9.16
C ALA A 41 -45.22 7.97 -7.83
N ALA A 42 -46.50 8.38 -7.90
CA ALA A 42 -47.26 8.75 -6.71
C ALA A 42 -47.32 7.60 -5.67
N GLY A 43 -47.03 7.93 -4.41
CA GLY A 43 -47.08 6.99 -3.29
C GLY A 43 -45.90 6.02 -3.18
N LYS A 44 -44.92 6.05 -4.08
CA LYS A 44 -43.77 5.15 -4.01
C LYS A 44 -42.78 5.64 -2.96
N LYS A 45 -42.50 4.81 -1.95
CA LYS A 45 -41.54 5.04 -0.89
C LYS A 45 -40.33 4.14 -1.04
N LEU A 46 -39.12 4.63 -0.69
CA LEU A 46 -37.91 3.82 -0.68
C LEU A 46 -37.99 2.70 0.36
N ALA A 47 -38.65 2.97 1.50
CA ALA A 47 -38.82 2.01 2.57
C ALA A 47 -39.51 0.73 2.14
N ASP A 48 -40.41 0.81 1.16
CA ASP A 48 -41.21 -0.31 0.66
C ASP A 48 -40.53 -1.06 -0.51
N GLN A 49 -39.38 -0.57 -0.97
CA GLN A 49 -38.70 -1.17 -2.13
C GLN A 49 -37.79 -2.33 -1.74
N PRO A 50 -37.59 -3.32 -2.60
CA PRO A 50 -36.66 -4.43 -2.37
C PRO A 50 -35.21 -3.98 -2.38
N ALA A 51 -34.32 -4.81 -1.78
CA ALA A 51 -32.90 -4.63 -1.85
C ALA A 51 -32.37 -4.76 -3.29
N ASN A 52 -31.20 -4.16 -3.55
CA ASN A 52 -30.49 -4.19 -4.84
C ASN A 52 -31.32 -3.59 -6.00
N THR A 53 -32.05 -2.51 -5.70
CA THR A 53 -32.87 -1.78 -6.68
C THR A 53 -32.45 -0.32 -6.78
N LEU A 54 -32.72 0.27 -7.95
CA LEU A 54 -32.43 1.66 -8.26
C LEU A 54 -33.74 2.45 -8.41
N HIS A 55 -33.77 3.67 -7.86
CA HIS A 55 -34.94 4.53 -7.85
C HIS A 55 -34.57 5.95 -8.30
N PHE A 56 -35.09 6.35 -9.44
CA PHE A 56 -35.02 7.73 -9.89
C PHE A 56 -36.06 8.58 -9.16
N GLY A 57 -35.66 9.81 -8.80
CA GLY A 57 -36.51 10.79 -8.15
C GLY A 57 -35.78 12.09 -7.84
N GLN A 58 -36.32 12.83 -6.90
CA GLN A 58 -35.80 14.14 -6.48
C GLN A 58 -35.48 14.14 -4.99
N MET A 59 -34.39 14.80 -4.62
CA MET A 59 -34.09 15.14 -3.21
C MET A 59 -34.67 16.50 -2.91
N VAL A 60 -35.52 16.57 -1.87
CA VAL A 60 -36.30 17.75 -1.52
C VAL A 60 -36.00 18.19 -0.09
N ALA A 61 -35.70 19.46 0.11
CA ALA A 61 -35.55 20.10 1.42
C ALA A 61 -36.44 21.33 1.53
N ASP A 62 -37.17 21.45 2.61
CA ASP A 62 -38.02 22.62 2.92
C ASP A 62 -38.99 23.00 1.78
N GLY A 63 -39.41 21.99 0.98
CA GLY A 63 -40.29 22.16 -0.18
C GLY A 63 -39.60 22.47 -1.49
N GLU A 64 -38.27 22.68 -1.50
CA GLU A 64 -37.48 22.97 -2.69
C GLU A 64 -36.78 21.69 -3.20
N VAL A 65 -36.75 21.51 -4.52
CA VAL A 65 -36.00 20.45 -5.17
C VAL A 65 -34.53 20.85 -5.20
N ILE A 66 -33.70 20.05 -4.59
CA ILE A 66 -32.24 20.27 -4.55
C ILE A 66 -31.58 19.66 -5.78
N ASP A 67 -31.95 18.41 -6.12
CA ASP A 67 -31.39 17.74 -7.30
C ASP A 67 -32.29 16.56 -7.73
N GLU A 68 -32.15 16.16 -8.98
CA GLU A 68 -32.64 14.88 -9.50
C GLU A 68 -31.60 13.81 -9.28
N VAL A 69 -31.99 12.70 -8.67
CA VAL A 69 -31.06 11.69 -8.16
C VAL A 69 -31.49 10.27 -8.52
N VAL A 70 -30.53 9.34 -8.43
CA VAL A 70 -30.76 7.91 -8.40
C VAL A 70 -30.37 7.35 -7.04
N CYS A 71 -31.32 6.78 -6.30
CA CYS A 71 -31.07 6.09 -5.04
C CYS A 71 -30.89 4.59 -5.25
N SER A 72 -29.78 4.04 -4.78
CA SER A 72 -29.51 2.60 -4.74
C SER A 72 -29.75 2.09 -3.31
N LEU A 73 -30.51 1.00 -3.16
CA LEU A 73 -30.89 0.42 -1.87
C LEU A 73 -30.19 -0.90 -1.62
N PHE A 74 -29.54 -1.02 -0.46
CA PHE A 74 -28.96 -2.29 0.02
C PHE A 74 -29.47 -2.54 1.44
N ARG A 75 -29.94 -3.77 1.70
CA ARG A 75 -30.45 -4.15 3.02
C ARG A 75 -29.49 -5.09 3.75
N ALA A 76 -29.39 -4.92 5.04
CA ALA A 76 -28.68 -5.83 5.92
C ALA A 76 -29.19 -7.28 5.75
N PRO A 77 -28.29 -8.28 5.82
CA PRO A 77 -26.84 -8.21 5.93
C PRO A 77 -26.12 -8.12 4.57
N HIS A 78 -26.84 -8.00 3.45
CA HIS A 78 -26.32 -8.06 2.07
C HIS A 78 -25.95 -6.66 1.54
N SER A 79 -24.97 -6.02 2.22
CA SER A 79 -24.41 -4.72 1.86
C SER A 79 -22.92 -4.69 2.16
N PHE A 80 -22.23 -3.61 1.79
CA PHE A 80 -20.81 -3.43 2.05
C PHE A 80 -20.48 -3.45 3.55
N THR A 81 -21.23 -2.68 4.35
CA THR A 81 -21.01 -2.63 5.81
C THR A 81 -21.71 -3.74 6.59
N GLY A 82 -22.59 -4.52 5.95
CA GLY A 82 -23.51 -5.43 6.64
C GLY A 82 -24.76 -4.75 7.24
N GLU A 83 -24.86 -3.42 7.14
CA GLU A 83 -26.00 -2.61 7.58
C GLU A 83 -26.91 -2.25 6.41
N ASN A 84 -28.02 -1.54 6.67
CA ASN A 84 -28.79 -0.90 5.60
C ASN A 84 -27.94 0.22 4.98
N ILE A 85 -27.84 0.25 3.65
CA ILE A 85 -27.13 1.29 2.91
C ILE A 85 -28.06 1.91 1.87
N VAL A 86 -27.98 3.24 1.76
CA VAL A 86 -28.53 4.00 0.66
C VAL A 86 -27.40 4.82 0.00
N GLU A 87 -27.25 4.65 -1.30
CA GLU A 87 -26.36 5.49 -2.10
C GLU A 87 -27.18 6.41 -2.96
N VAL A 88 -26.96 7.70 -2.83
CA VAL A 88 -27.63 8.76 -3.58
C VAL A 88 -26.67 9.29 -4.62
N SER A 89 -26.86 8.91 -5.88
CA SER A 89 -26.14 9.47 -7.02
C SER A 89 -26.79 10.79 -7.43
N CYS A 90 -26.05 11.87 -7.36
CA CYS A 90 -26.46 13.24 -7.65
C CYS A 90 -25.53 13.92 -8.65
N HIS A 91 -25.85 15.10 -9.16
CA HIS A 91 -24.90 15.91 -9.91
C HIS A 91 -23.71 16.31 -9.04
N GLY A 92 -22.51 16.29 -9.61
CA GLY A 92 -21.25 16.48 -8.90
C GLY A 92 -20.92 17.95 -8.55
N SER A 93 -21.92 18.77 -8.30
CA SER A 93 -21.76 20.14 -7.77
C SER A 93 -21.38 20.09 -6.30
N VAL A 94 -20.35 20.84 -5.89
CA VAL A 94 -19.95 20.94 -4.47
C VAL A 94 -21.11 21.44 -3.62
N TYR A 95 -21.91 22.36 -4.13
CA TYR A 95 -23.13 22.85 -3.43
C TYR A 95 -24.13 21.73 -3.18
N ILE A 96 -24.44 20.92 -4.21
CA ILE A 96 -25.41 19.81 -4.07
C ILE A 96 -24.89 18.79 -3.08
N GLN A 97 -23.61 18.38 -3.18
CA GLN A 97 -22.97 17.43 -2.27
C GLN A 97 -23.07 17.88 -0.80
N GLN A 98 -22.73 19.15 -0.52
CA GLN A 98 -22.81 19.71 0.83
C GLN A 98 -24.24 19.80 1.32
N LYS A 99 -25.18 20.21 0.46
CA LYS A 99 -26.59 20.35 0.81
C LYS A 99 -27.21 18.99 1.15
N LEU A 100 -26.91 17.94 0.37
CA LEU A 100 -27.37 16.57 0.65
C LEU A 100 -26.84 16.05 1.99
N LEU A 101 -25.54 16.27 2.30
CA LEU A 101 -24.98 15.91 3.61
C LEU A 101 -25.68 16.64 4.75
N GLU A 102 -25.89 17.96 4.60
CA GLU A 102 -26.60 18.77 5.62
C GLU A 102 -28.00 18.24 5.88
N MET A 103 -28.74 17.91 4.80
CA MET A 103 -30.09 17.36 4.90
C MET A 103 -30.09 16.01 5.64
N MET A 104 -29.17 15.11 5.32
CA MET A 104 -29.05 13.81 5.98
C MET A 104 -28.71 13.96 7.47
N VAL A 105 -27.79 14.87 7.81
CA VAL A 105 -27.40 15.13 9.19
C VAL A 105 -28.59 15.74 9.98
N ARG A 106 -29.32 16.70 9.40
CA ARG A 106 -30.54 17.26 10.04
C ARG A 106 -31.64 16.22 10.27
N ASN A 107 -31.65 15.14 9.51
CA ASN A 107 -32.63 14.06 9.64
C ASN A 107 -32.13 12.85 10.47
N GLY A 108 -31.01 13.01 11.19
CA GLY A 108 -30.56 12.04 12.20
C GLY A 108 -29.35 11.20 11.81
N ALA A 109 -28.76 11.41 10.64
CA ALA A 109 -27.44 10.87 10.36
C ALA A 109 -26.33 11.72 11.01
N ARG A 110 -25.13 11.16 11.17
CA ARG A 110 -23.91 11.94 11.44
C ARG A 110 -22.88 11.75 10.35
N LEU A 111 -21.93 12.66 10.26
CA LEU A 111 -20.81 12.49 9.35
C LEU A 111 -19.95 11.29 9.76
N ALA A 112 -19.56 10.49 8.75
CA ALA A 112 -18.67 9.37 8.94
C ALA A 112 -17.25 9.85 9.26
N ARG A 113 -16.56 9.11 10.12
CA ARG A 113 -15.12 9.28 10.35
C ARG A 113 -14.34 8.64 9.17
N PRO A 114 -13.03 8.99 9.01
CA PRO A 114 -12.18 8.29 8.06
C PRO A 114 -12.25 6.77 8.25
N GLY A 115 -12.43 6.02 7.16
CA GLY A 115 -12.51 4.56 7.15
C GLY A 115 -13.70 3.92 7.86
N GLU A 116 -14.69 4.69 8.34
CA GLU A 116 -15.74 4.14 9.20
C GLU A 116 -16.65 3.12 8.52
N PHE A 117 -16.92 3.26 7.22
CA PHE A 117 -17.70 2.25 6.50
C PHE A 117 -16.96 0.91 6.43
N THR A 118 -15.65 0.92 6.14
CA THR A 118 -14.81 -0.27 6.11
C THR A 118 -14.62 -0.86 7.52
N GLN A 119 -14.49 0.00 8.53
CA GLN A 119 -14.44 -0.42 9.93
C GLN A 119 -15.72 -1.17 10.33
N ARG A 120 -16.90 -0.67 9.94
CA ARG A 120 -18.19 -1.36 10.19
C ARG A 120 -18.28 -2.67 9.43
N ALA A 121 -17.81 -2.72 8.19
CA ALA A 121 -17.73 -3.95 7.42
C ALA A 121 -16.88 -5.03 8.14
N PHE A 122 -15.72 -4.66 8.67
CA PHE A 122 -14.87 -5.53 9.49
C PHE A 122 -15.59 -5.99 10.76
N LEU A 123 -16.16 -5.06 11.53
CA LEU A 123 -16.86 -5.36 12.79
C LEU A 123 -18.13 -6.21 12.61
N ASN A 124 -18.79 -6.10 11.46
CA ASN A 124 -19.92 -6.92 11.08
C ASN A 124 -19.53 -8.24 10.37
N GLY A 125 -18.23 -8.60 10.38
CA GLY A 125 -17.73 -9.86 9.83
C GLY A 125 -17.84 -9.99 8.31
N LYS A 126 -17.93 -8.87 7.57
CA LYS A 126 -17.96 -8.89 6.08
C LYS A 126 -16.58 -9.10 5.48
N MET A 127 -15.55 -8.77 6.22
CA MET A 127 -14.15 -8.92 5.86
C MET A 127 -13.30 -8.96 7.13
N ASP A 128 -12.12 -9.55 7.07
CA ASP A 128 -11.11 -9.46 8.13
C ASP A 128 -10.29 -8.17 8.04
N LEU A 129 -9.38 -7.95 9.02
CA LEU A 129 -8.60 -6.71 9.10
C LEU A 129 -7.62 -6.57 7.93
N SER A 130 -6.99 -7.66 7.50
CA SER A 130 -6.09 -7.65 6.33
C SER A 130 -6.83 -7.30 5.03
N GLN A 131 -8.05 -7.83 4.85
CA GLN A 131 -8.92 -7.48 3.72
C GLN A 131 -9.37 -6.02 3.79
N ALA A 132 -9.68 -5.51 4.99
CA ALA A 132 -10.04 -4.12 5.20
C ALA A 132 -8.89 -3.17 4.80
N GLU A 133 -7.66 -3.46 5.21
CA GLU A 133 -6.48 -2.71 4.80
C GLU A 133 -6.28 -2.74 3.28
N ALA A 134 -6.52 -3.90 2.65
CA ALA A 134 -6.40 -4.07 1.20
C ALA A 134 -7.41 -3.20 0.41
N VAL A 135 -8.58 -2.86 0.97
CA VAL A 135 -9.52 -1.89 0.34
C VAL A 135 -8.84 -0.53 0.12
N ALA A 136 -8.07 -0.05 1.10
CA ALA A 136 -7.32 1.21 0.94
C ALA A 136 -6.20 1.06 -0.11
N ASP A 137 -5.51 -0.09 -0.12
CA ASP A 137 -4.43 -0.37 -1.06
C ASP A 137 -4.93 -0.47 -2.51
N VAL A 138 -6.11 -1.07 -2.75
CA VAL A 138 -6.74 -1.10 -4.09
C VAL A 138 -7.02 0.32 -4.59
N ILE A 139 -7.49 1.20 -3.72
CA ILE A 139 -7.81 2.60 -4.08
C ILE A 139 -6.53 3.40 -4.35
N ALA A 140 -5.49 3.18 -3.56
CA ALA A 140 -4.21 3.88 -3.67
C ALA A 140 -3.30 3.32 -4.79
N SER A 141 -3.66 2.17 -5.39
CA SER A 141 -2.82 1.52 -6.39
C SER A 141 -2.64 2.38 -7.64
N SER A 142 -1.39 2.68 -7.99
CA SER A 142 -1.00 3.51 -9.14
C SER A 142 -0.45 2.71 -10.32
N ASN A 143 -0.28 1.39 -10.17
CA ASN A 143 0.24 0.50 -11.21
C ASN A 143 -0.44 -0.87 -11.17
N ALA A 144 -0.32 -1.63 -12.28
CA ALA A 144 -0.98 -2.92 -12.46
C ALA A 144 -0.53 -3.98 -11.43
N ALA A 145 0.75 -3.97 -11.04
CA ALA A 145 1.30 -4.94 -10.09
C ALA A 145 0.76 -4.68 -8.67
N ALA A 146 0.78 -3.41 -8.20
CA ALA A 146 0.20 -3.02 -6.91
C ALA A 146 -1.30 -3.33 -6.85
N HIS A 147 -2.05 -3.02 -7.93
CA HIS A 147 -3.46 -3.33 -8.02
C HIS A 147 -3.74 -4.85 -7.93
N LYS A 148 -2.98 -5.68 -8.65
CA LYS A 148 -3.10 -7.15 -8.61
C LYS A 148 -2.87 -7.69 -7.19
N LEU A 149 -1.82 -7.21 -6.50
CA LEU A 149 -1.52 -7.62 -5.13
C LEU A 149 -2.62 -7.21 -4.15
N ALA A 150 -3.05 -5.95 -4.21
CA ALA A 150 -4.11 -5.45 -3.34
C ALA A 150 -5.44 -6.19 -3.55
N LEU A 151 -5.80 -6.51 -4.81
CA LEU A 151 -6.98 -7.34 -5.11
C LEU A 151 -6.87 -8.77 -4.56
N ASN A 152 -5.70 -9.40 -4.66
CA ASN A 152 -5.49 -10.74 -4.11
C ASN A 152 -5.64 -10.73 -2.58
N GLN A 153 -5.06 -9.74 -1.91
CA GLN A 153 -5.21 -9.56 -0.46
C GLN A 153 -6.67 -9.29 -0.08
N MET A 154 -7.37 -8.40 -0.79
CA MET A 154 -8.79 -8.10 -0.57
C MET A 154 -9.70 -9.34 -0.73
N ARG A 155 -9.34 -10.28 -1.63
CA ARG A 155 -10.03 -11.56 -1.81
C ARG A 155 -9.73 -12.59 -0.72
N GLY A 156 -8.87 -12.27 0.25
CA GLY A 156 -8.57 -13.11 1.41
C GLY A 156 -7.52 -14.20 1.17
N GLY A 157 -6.73 -14.13 0.09
CA GLY A 157 -5.68 -15.12 -0.18
C GLY A 157 -4.67 -15.22 0.97
N PHE A 158 -4.19 -14.07 1.48
CA PHE A 158 -3.28 -14.00 2.61
C PHE A 158 -3.93 -14.50 3.92
N SER A 159 -5.13 -14.03 4.20
CA SER A 159 -5.87 -14.39 5.44
C SER A 159 -6.17 -15.87 5.53
N LYS A 160 -6.45 -16.52 4.40
CA LYS A 160 -6.71 -17.97 4.35
C LYS A 160 -5.46 -18.76 4.75
N GLU A 161 -4.29 -18.42 4.18
CA GLU A 161 -3.03 -19.10 4.53
C GLU A 161 -2.71 -18.95 6.03
N ILE A 162 -2.85 -17.74 6.57
CA ILE A 162 -2.62 -17.46 7.99
C ILE A 162 -3.63 -18.21 8.87
N GLY A 163 -4.92 -18.20 8.49
CA GLY A 163 -5.99 -18.89 9.22
C GLY A 163 -5.80 -20.40 9.26
N ASP A 164 -5.40 -21.03 8.17
CA ASP A 164 -5.14 -22.47 8.10
C ASP A 164 -3.97 -22.88 9.02
N LEU A 165 -2.90 -22.10 9.05
CA LEU A 165 -1.78 -22.33 9.96
C LEU A 165 -2.17 -22.14 11.42
N ARG A 166 -2.89 -21.06 11.71
CA ARG A 166 -3.36 -20.75 13.06
C ARG A 166 -4.24 -21.86 13.60
N ASN A 167 -5.17 -22.39 12.82
CA ASN A 167 -6.04 -23.49 13.23
C ASN A 167 -5.24 -24.77 13.54
N GLN A 168 -4.22 -25.09 12.73
CA GLN A 168 -3.35 -26.24 13.01
C GLN A 168 -2.55 -26.05 14.30
N LEU A 169 -1.94 -24.88 14.51
CA LEU A 169 -1.22 -24.58 15.75
C LEU A 169 -2.14 -24.60 16.98
N LEU A 170 -3.35 -24.06 16.87
CA LEU A 170 -4.34 -24.05 17.95
C LEU A 170 -4.70 -25.46 18.38
N HIS A 171 -4.87 -26.38 17.41
CA HIS A 171 -5.15 -27.79 17.71
C HIS A 171 -4.01 -28.43 18.50
N PHE A 172 -2.75 -28.21 18.12
CA PHE A 172 -1.60 -28.71 18.87
C PHE A 172 -1.45 -28.08 20.25
N THR A 173 -1.71 -26.78 20.38
CA THR A 173 -1.69 -26.12 21.69
C THR A 173 -2.71 -26.75 22.63
N ALA A 174 -3.92 -27.02 22.17
CA ALA A 174 -4.95 -27.68 22.96
C ALA A 174 -4.53 -29.09 23.39
N MET A 175 -3.84 -29.88 22.57
CA MET A 175 -3.32 -31.20 22.94
C MET A 175 -2.20 -31.12 24.00
N ILE A 176 -1.30 -30.14 23.86
CA ILE A 176 -0.24 -29.92 24.87
C ILE A 176 -0.84 -29.50 26.22
N GLU A 177 -1.86 -28.65 26.20
CA GLU A 177 -2.56 -28.24 27.44
C GLU A 177 -3.27 -29.41 28.11
N LEU A 178 -3.88 -30.29 27.30
CA LEU A 178 -4.46 -31.51 27.82
C LEU A 178 -3.42 -32.42 28.48
N GLU A 179 -2.21 -32.55 27.91
CA GLU A 179 -1.09 -33.29 28.54
C GLU A 179 -0.69 -32.68 29.89
N LEU A 180 -0.67 -31.35 29.99
CA LEU A 180 -0.33 -30.63 31.20
C LEU A 180 -1.39 -30.86 32.30
N ASP A 181 -2.68 -30.87 31.94
CA ASP A 181 -3.78 -31.12 32.86
C ASP A 181 -3.79 -32.56 33.39
N PHE A 182 -3.32 -33.53 32.60
CA PHE A 182 -3.22 -34.96 32.94
C PHE A 182 -1.78 -35.40 33.22
N SER A 183 -0.90 -34.47 33.60
CA SER A 183 0.53 -34.73 33.83
C SER A 183 0.83 -35.80 34.91
N GLU A 184 -0.13 -36.14 35.78
CA GLU A 184 -0.02 -37.22 36.80
C GLU A 184 -0.19 -38.63 36.17
N GLU A 185 -0.71 -38.76 34.93
CA GLU A 185 -1.04 -40.03 34.29
C GLU A 185 -0.02 -40.48 33.23
N ASP A 186 1.10 -39.79 33.05
CA ASP A 186 2.15 -40.05 32.01
C ASP A 186 1.60 -40.29 30.61
N VAL A 187 0.55 -39.55 30.17
CA VAL A 187 -0.09 -39.70 28.86
C VAL A 187 0.40 -38.62 27.93
N GLU A 188 0.98 -39.01 26.80
CA GLU A 188 1.31 -38.10 25.69
C GLU A 188 0.15 -38.05 24.70
N PHE A 189 -0.54 -36.89 24.57
CA PHE A 189 -1.61 -36.66 23.59
C PHE A 189 -1.08 -36.01 22.32
N ALA A 190 -0.02 -35.21 22.42
CA ALA A 190 0.59 -34.50 21.30
C ALA A 190 1.80 -35.26 20.77
N ASP A 191 1.71 -35.76 19.52
CA ASP A 191 2.87 -36.36 18.84
C ASP A 191 3.91 -35.27 18.57
N ARG A 192 5.03 -35.32 19.28
CA ARG A 192 6.14 -34.35 19.19
C ARG A 192 6.74 -34.31 17.80
N THR A 193 6.71 -35.40 17.03
CA THR A 193 7.20 -35.47 15.65
C THR A 193 6.27 -34.68 14.72
N GLN A 194 4.97 -34.83 14.88
CA GLN A 194 3.97 -34.09 14.11
C GLN A 194 3.99 -32.60 14.44
N LEU A 195 4.10 -32.27 15.74
CA LEU A 195 4.24 -30.89 16.19
C LEU A 195 5.48 -30.22 15.60
N ARG A 196 6.63 -30.91 15.61
CA ARG A 196 7.87 -30.43 15.00
C ARG A 196 7.68 -30.16 13.48
N ALA A 197 7.12 -31.12 12.76
CA ALA A 197 6.88 -31.00 11.32
C ALA A 197 5.96 -29.80 11.00
N LEU A 198 4.94 -29.57 11.85
CA LEU A 198 4.06 -28.41 11.73
C LEU A 198 4.81 -27.11 12.04
N ALA A 199 5.57 -27.04 13.13
CA ALA A 199 6.34 -25.86 13.50
C ALA A 199 7.36 -25.49 12.42
N GLU A 200 8.04 -26.45 11.81
CA GLU A 200 8.93 -26.25 10.66
C GLU A 200 8.18 -25.75 9.42
N LYS A 201 6.96 -26.26 9.17
CA LYS A 201 6.12 -25.76 8.07
C LYS A 201 5.72 -24.31 8.29
N VAL A 202 5.31 -23.97 9.52
CA VAL A 202 4.94 -22.59 9.94
C VAL A 202 6.17 -21.68 9.80
N GLU A 203 7.34 -22.08 10.31
CA GLU A 203 8.58 -21.33 10.20
C GLU A 203 8.92 -20.99 8.74
N ARG A 204 8.92 -22.00 7.86
CA ARG A 204 9.20 -21.80 6.43
C ARG A 204 8.24 -20.82 5.79
N LEU A 205 6.95 -20.88 6.10
CA LEU A 205 5.97 -19.94 5.53
C LEU A 205 6.14 -18.53 6.11
N LEU A 206 6.31 -18.39 7.43
CA LEU A 206 6.53 -17.08 8.05
C LEU A 206 7.80 -16.41 7.52
N ARG A 207 8.88 -17.17 7.33
CA ARG A 207 10.11 -16.69 6.72
C ARG A 207 9.86 -16.22 5.27
N LYS A 208 9.19 -17.05 4.43
CA LYS A 208 8.85 -16.70 3.05
C LYS A 208 8.02 -15.41 2.99
N LEU A 209 6.99 -15.29 3.82
CA LEU A 209 6.13 -14.10 3.88
C LEU A 209 6.90 -12.87 4.36
N LYS A 210 7.69 -12.99 5.42
CA LYS A 210 8.54 -11.90 5.92
C LYS A 210 9.52 -11.42 4.86
N ASP A 211 10.21 -12.35 4.18
CA ASP A 211 11.22 -12.01 3.18
C ASP A 211 10.58 -11.41 1.92
N SER A 212 9.31 -11.72 1.61
CA SER A 212 8.56 -11.12 0.51
C SER A 212 8.25 -9.64 0.70
N PHE A 213 8.33 -9.11 1.94
CA PHE A 213 7.99 -7.71 2.24
C PHE A 213 8.86 -6.71 1.48
N ARG A 214 10.15 -7.00 1.28
CA ARG A 214 11.04 -6.12 0.51
C ARG A 214 10.51 -5.91 -0.91
N LEU A 215 10.10 -7.00 -1.57
CA LEU A 215 9.51 -6.97 -2.91
C LEU A 215 8.14 -6.28 -2.89
N GLY A 216 7.29 -6.64 -1.93
CA GLY A 216 5.95 -6.05 -1.76
C GLY A 216 5.97 -4.54 -1.54
N ASN A 217 6.91 -4.06 -0.73
CA ASN A 217 7.09 -2.64 -0.48
C ASN A 217 7.52 -1.89 -1.76
N VAL A 218 8.41 -2.49 -2.56
CA VAL A 218 8.84 -1.94 -3.85
C VAL A 218 7.68 -1.87 -4.84
N ILE A 219 6.84 -2.92 -4.91
CA ILE A 219 5.67 -2.94 -5.79
C ILE A 219 4.64 -1.89 -5.39
N LYS A 220 4.35 -1.77 -4.08
CA LYS A 220 3.35 -0.85 -3.54
C LYS A 220 3.77 0.61 -3.63
N ASN A 221 4.98 0.92 -3.18
CA ASN A 221 5.48 2.29 -3.03
C ASN A 221 6.35 2.76 -4.19
N GLY A 222 6.62 1.88 -5.15
CA GLY A 222 7.54 2.14 -6.24
C GLY A 222 9.00 1.85 -5.87
N ILE A 223 9.80 1.60 -6.92
CA ILE A 223 11.23 1.33 -6.82
C ILE A 223 11.94 2.62 -6.40
N PRO A 224 12.63 2.62 -5.27
CA PRO A 224 13.32 3.82 -4.81
C PRO A 224 14.55 4.12 -5.69
N VAL A 225 14.57 5.30 -6.30
CA VAL A 225 15.63 5.79 -7.21
C VAL A 225 16.28 7.04 -6.64
N ALA A 226 17.60 7.01 -6.48
CA ALA A 226 18.38 8.19 -6.14
C ALA A 226 19.05 8.78 -7.40
N ILE A 227 18.86 10.06 -7.67
CA ILE A 227 19.57 10.78 -8.75
C ILE A 227 20.71 11.58 -8.10
N ILE A 228 21.96 11.19 -8.37
CA ILE A 228 23.16 11.80 -7.83
C ILE A 228 24.05 12.36 -8.94
N GLY A 229 24.88 13.34 -8.58
CA GLY A 229 25.82 14.00 -9.48
C GLY A 229 26.07 15.43 -9.03
N GLU A 230 27.10 16.06 -9.57
CA GLU A 230 27.44 17.45 -9.26
C GLU A 230 26.38 18.45 -9.73
N THR A 231 26.56 19.71 -9.33
CA THR A 231 25.77 20.82 -9.84
C THR A 231 25.92 20.95 -11.36
N ASN A 232 24.83 21.31 -12.04
CA ASN A 232 24.78 21.56 -13.50
C ASN A 232 25.11 20.36 -14.42
N VAL A 233 25.19 19.12 -13.92
CA VAL A 233 25.35 17.92 -14.78
C VAL A 233 24.06 17.53 -15.50
N GLY A 234 22.92 18.11 -15.12
CA GLY A 234 21.63 17.89 -15.77
C GLY A 234 20.67 16.99 -15.01
N LYS A 235 20.81 16.83 -13.69
CA LYS A 235 19.91 16.03 -12.83
C LYS A 235 18.43 16.45 -12.95
N SER A 236 18.14 17.74 -12.77
CA SER A 236 16.78 18.30 -12.88
C SER A 236 16.21 18.18 -14.28
N THR A 237 17.07 18.34 -15.30
CA THR A 237 16.67 18.14 -16.71
C THR A 237 16.30 16.69 -16.98
N LEU A 238 17.08 15.73 -16.45
CA LEU A 238 16.81 14.31 -16.54
C LEU A 238 15.50 13.94 -15.86
N LEU A 239 15.32 14.39 -14.61
CA LEU A 239 14.08 14.13 -13.86
C LEU A 239 12.85 14.69 -14.61
N ASN A 240 12.92 15.94 -15.09
CA ASN A 240 11.84 16.53 -15.86
C ASN A 240 11.60 15.79 -17.19
N ALA A 241 12.64 15.25 -17.83
CA ALA A 241 12.48 14.43 -19.02
C ALA A 241 11.75 13.12 -18.72
N LEU A 242 12.07 12.45 -17.59
CA LEU A 242 11.39 11.25 -17.12
C LEU A 242 9.93 11.52 -16.70
N LEU A 243 9.66 12.63 -16.00
CA LEU A 243 8.32 13.04 -15.59
C LEU A 243 7.40 13.39 -16.77
N ASN A 244 7.97 13.96 -17.85
CA ASN A 244 7.24 14.38 -19.04
C ASN A 244 7.29 13.35 -20.20
N GLU A 245 7.59 12.11 -19.91
CA GLU A 245 7.46 11.01 -20.87
C GLU A 245 5.97 10.73 -21.12
N ASP A 246 5.52 10.64 -22.38
CA ASP A 246 4.11 10.41 -22.74
C ASP A 246 3.53 9.10 -22.18
N LYS A 247 4.38 8.20 -21.73
CA LYS A 247 4.04 6.92 -21.08
C LYS A 247 4.02 6.99 -19.54
N ALA A 248 4.38 8.16 -18.95
CA ALA A 248 4.45 8.33 -17.51
C ALA A 248 3.12 8.87 -16.97
N ILE A 249 2.41 8.07 -16.18
CA ILE A 249 1.27 8.55 -15.40
C ILE A 249 1.82 9.06 -14.08
N VAL A 250 1.84 10.37 -13.92
CA VAL A 250 2.21 11.01 -12.64
C VAL A 250 1.03 10.86 -11.69
N SER A 251 1.27 10.28 -10.53
CA SER A 251 0.26 10.20 -9.48
C SER A 251 0.31 11.46 -8.61
N ASP A 252 -0.76 12.25 -8.62
CA ASP A 252 -0.96 13.42 -7.73
C ASP A 252 -1.26 13.01 -6.27
N ILE A 253 -0.75 11.89 -5.81
CA ILE A 253 -0.87 11.51 -4.40
C ILE A 253 0.09 12.39 -3.60
N HIS A 254 -0.41 13.55 -3.17
CA HIS A 254 0.27 14.39 -2.19
C HIS A 254 0.32 13.61 -0.87
N GLY A 255 1.52 13.15 -0.50
CA GLY A 255 1.78 12.57 0.80
C GLY A 255 1.43 13.57 1.91
N THR A 256 0.72 13.10 2.93
CA THR A 256 0.24 13.88 4.09
C THR A 256 1.36 14.27 5.07
N THR A 257 2.63 14.14 4.72
CA THR A 257 3.77 14.52 5.57
C THR A 257 4.62 15.61 4.91
N ARG A 258 4.80 16.69 5.62
CA ARG A 258 5.40 17.98 5.26
C ARG A 258 6.91 17.96 4.93
N ASP A 259 7.59 16.81 4.90
CA ASP A 259 9.06 16.81 5.01
C ASP A 259 9.84 16.23 3.83
N VAL A 260 9.22 15.58 2.81
CA VAL A 260 9.95 15.06 1.64
C VAL A 260 9.06 15.13 0.39
N ILE A 261 9.50 15.87 -0.64
CA ILE A 261 8.85 15.86 -1.94
C ILE A 261 9.44 14.70 -2.74
N GLU A 262 8.63 13.64 -2.93
CA GLU A 262 8.95 12.48 -3.74
C GLU A 262 8.05 12.49 -4.98
N ASP A 263 8.63 12.26 -6.16
CA ASP A 263 7.85 12.09 -7.39
C ASP A 263 7.81 10.60 -7.76
N VAL A 264 6.61 10.09 -8.03
CA VAL A 264 6.40 8.71 -8.51
C VAL A 264 6.06 8.74 -9.98
N VAL A 265 6.82 7.99 -10.77
CA VAL A 265 6.64 7.85 -12.22
C VAL A 265 6.34 6.39 -12.54
N ASN A 266 5.25 6.12 -13.24
CA ASN A 266 4.95 4.78 -13.74
C ASN A 266 5.55 4.61 -15.14
N ILE A 267 6.53 3.72 -15.25
CA ILE A 267 7.25 3.42 -16.48
C ILE A 267 6.97 1.97 -16.86
N HIS A 268 6.35 1.71 -17.99
CA HIS A 268 6.01 0.37 -18.50
C HIS A 268 5.27 -0.51 -17.45
N GLY A 269 4.39 0.11 -16.63
CA GLY A 269 3.66 -0.61 -15.60
C GLY A 269 4.41 -0.78 -14.28
N THR A 270 5.65 -0.30 -14.18
CA THR A 270 6.48 -0.31 -12.98
C THR A 270 6.59 1.11 -12.40
N ALA A 271 6.27 1.27 -11.12
CA ALA A 271 6.40 2.54 -10.44
C ALA A 271 7.84 2.76 -9.96
N PHE A 272 8.42 3.92 -10.29
CA PHE A 272 9.72 4.39 -9.80
C PHE A 272 9.50 5.62 -8.93
N ARG A 273 10.06 5.61 -7.72
CA ARG A 273 9.95 6.67 -6.74
C ARG A 273 11.27 7.40 -6.62
N PHE A 274 11.31 8.65 -7.10
CA PHE A 274 12.49 9.50 -7.09
C PHE A 274 12.56 10.31 -5.81
N PHE A 275 13.68 10.20 -5.08
CA PHE A 275 13.92 10.94 -3.86
C PHE A 275 14.46 12.34 -4.11
N ASP A 276 14.08 13.30 -3.23
CA ASP A 276 14.63 14.66 -3.15
C ASP A 276 14.45 15.51 -4.40
N THR A 277 13.26 15.43 -4.97
CA THR A 277 12.92 16.24 -6.17
C THR A 277 12.88 17.74 -5.88
N ALA A 278 12.67 18.17 -4.62
CA ALA A 278 12.71 19.58 -4.22
C ALA A 278 14.12 20.18 -4.35
N GLY A 279 15.15 19.49 -3.86
CA GLY A 279 16.53 19.91 -4.03
C GLY A 279 17.02 19.90 -5.48
N LEU A 280 16.31 19.16 -6.36
CA LEU A 280 16.56 19.14 -7.81
C LEU A 280 15.81 20.25 -8.56
N ARG A 281 14.69 20.75 -8.03
CA ARG A 281 13.87 21.81 -8.65
C ARG A 281 14.33 23.21 -8.26
N GLU A 282 14.90 23.41 -7.06
CA GLU A 282 15.40 24.70 -6.57
C GLU A 282 16.92 24.78 -6.69
N THR A 283 17.42 25.03 -7.89
CA THR A 283 18.82 25.41 -8.11
C THR A 283 18.95 26.95 -8.15
N ILE A 284 18.87 27.59 -6.97
CA ILE A 284 19.40 28.95 -6.77
C ILE A 284 20.03 29.01 -5.38
N ASP A 285 21.36 29.06 -5.38
CA ASP A 285 22.31 29.53 -4.34
C ASP A 285 22.12 29.16 -2.85
N HIS A 286 23.24 28.67 -2.31
CA HIS A 286 23.64 28.53 -0.88
C HIS A 286 23.01 27.32 -0.15
N ILE A 287 23.81 26.28 -0.10
CA ILE A 287 24.12 25.36 1.02
C ILE A 287 24.72 24.06 0.45
N GLU A 288 25.94 24.14 -0.04
CA GLU A 288 26.61 23.03 -0.76
C GLU A 288 27.03 21.84 0.15
N THR A 289 27.27 22.09 1.44
CA THR A 289 27.83 21.06 2.34
C THR A 289 26.74 20.19 3.02
N LEU A 290 25.60 20.76 3.37
CA LEU A 290 24.49 20.01 3.99
C LEU A 290 23.66 19.19 2.98
N GLY A 291 23.65 19.58 1.69
CA GLY A 291 23.00 18.86 0.61
C GLY A 291 23.67 17.54 0.25
N ILE A 292 25.00 17.48 0.35
CA ILE A 292 25.80 16.29 0.02
C ILE A 292 25.58 15.18 1.05
N GLU A 293 25.56 15.49 2.36
CA GLU A 293 25.31 14.48 3.40
C GLU A 293 23.88 13.91 3.35
N ARG A 294 22.88 14.76 3.08
CA ARG A 294 21.48 14.30 2.89
C ARG A 294 21.32 13.41 1.65
N SER A 295 21.99 13.73 0.55
CA SER A 295 21.99 12.90 -0.66
C SER A 295 22.64 11.54 -0.42
N TYR A 296 23.65 11.46 0.45
CA TYR A 296 24.29 10.19 0.81
C TYR A 296 23.45 9.32 1.75
N HIS A 297 22.65 9.91 2.64
CA HIS A 297 21.73 9.13 3.47
C HIS A 297 20.67 8.42 2.60
N LYS A 298 20.17 9.11 1.58
CA LYS A 298 19.19 8.57 0.64
C LYS A 298 19.77 7.56 -0.35
N LEU A 299 21.07 7.59 -0.60
CA LEU A 299 21.73 6.57 -1.39
C LEU A 299 21.54 5.17 -0.77
N ASN A 300 21.58 5.06 0.55
CA ASN A 300 21.41 3.77 1.25
C ASN A 300 19.98 3.21 1.16
N GLU A 301 18.98 4.06 0.88
CA GLU A 301 17.58 3.66 0.75
C GLU A 301 17.21 3.30 -0.70
N ALA A 302 18.03 3.72 -1.68
CA ALA A 302 17.77 3.51 -3.08
C ALA A 302 18.05 2.06 -3.51
N THR A 303 17.18 1.50 -4.36
CA THR A 303 17.46 0.24 -5.09
C THR A 303 18.22 0.53 -6.39
N VAL A 304 17.88 1.63 -7.06
CA VAL A 304 18.56 2.09 -8.29
C VAL A 304 19.21 3.44 -8.03
N VAL A 305 20.48 3.56 -8.38
CA VAL A 305 21.25 4.79 -8.26
C VAL A 305 21.59 5.30 -9.65
N LEU A 306 21.05 6.45 -10.04
CA LEU A 306 21.38 7.15 -11.28
C LEU A 306 22.49 8.16 -10.99
N LEU A 307 23.73 7.81 -11.34
CA LEU A 307 24.87 8.74 -11.25
C LEU A 307 24.99 9.53 -12.54
N VAL A 308 24.57 10.78 -12.53
CA VAL A 308 24.66 11.68 -13.69
C VAL A 308 26.04 12.33 -13.74
N VAL A 309 26.78 12.09 -14.81
CA VAL A 309 28.08 12.68 -15.09
C VAL A 309 28.06 13.50 -16.37
N ASP A 310 28.84 14.59 -16.40
CA ASP A 310 28.93 15.48 -17.56
C ASP A 310 30.10 15.07 -18.44
N THR A 311 29.81 14.69 -19.70
CA THR A 311 30.83 14.28 -20.68
C THR A 311 31.71 15.45 -21.18
N GLN A 312 31.42 16.69 -20.83
CA GLN A 312 32.29 17.84 -21.06
C GLN A 312 33.51 17.85 -20.12
N ASN A 313 33.43 17.17 -18.96
CA ASN A 313 34.54 17.03 -18.04
C ASN A 313 35.60 16.05 -18.56
N PRO A 314 36.89 16.24 -18.22
CA PRO A 314 37.93 15.26 -18.54
C PRO A 314 37.67 13.91 -17.89
N TYR A 315 37.98 12.82 -18.60
CA TYR A 315 37.77 11.45 -18.11
C TYR A 315 38.30 11.16 -16.71
N PRO A 316 39.55 11.58 -16.32
CA PRO A 316 40.03 11.32 -14.95
C PRO A 316 39.14 11.89 -13.84
N VAL A 317 38.49 13.02 -14.11
CA VAL A 317 37.53 13.65 -13.18
C VAL A 317 36.27 12.83 -13.10
N VAL A 318 35.72 12.42 -14.24
CA VAL A 318 34.52 11.57 -14.31
C VAL A 318 34.79 10.21 -13.65
N LYS A 319 35.92 9.57 -13.96
CA LYS A 319 36.32 8.28 -13.35
C LYS A 319 36.46 8.39 -11.82
N GLY A 320 37.05 9.45 -11.32
CA GLY A 320 37.20 9.67 -9.88
C GLY A 320 35.86 9.80 -9.16
N ARG A 321 34.83 10.38 -9.82
CA ARG A 321 33.47 10.48 -9.28
C ARG A 321 32.76 9.14 -9.25
N ILE A 322 32.86 8.38 -10.34
CA ILE A 322 32.31 7.02 -10.42
C ILE A 322 32.93 6.16 -9.31
N GLY A 323 34.26 6.22 -9.12
CA GLY A 323 34.96 5.48 -8.07
C GLY A 323 34.44 5.78 -6.66
N LYS A 324 34.22 7.06 -6.33
CA LYS A 324 33.68 7.47 -5.03
C LYS A 324 32.28 6.94 -4.74
N ILE A 325 31.44 6.77 -5.77
CA ILE A 325 30.10 6.23 -5.60
C ILE A 325 30.16 4.69 -5.52
N ARG A 326 31.05 4.05 -6.30
CA ARG A 326 31.26 2.59 -6.20
C ARG A 326 31.63 2.14 -4.79
N GLU A 327 32.46 2.89 -4.08
CA GLU A 327 32.85 2.60 -2.69
C GLU A 327 31.67 2.66 -1.70
N ARG A 328 30.54 3.25 -2.12
CA ARG A 328 29.36 3.49 -1.26
C ARG A 328 28.13 2.69 -1.66
N ILE A 329 28.16 2.04 -2.81
CA ILE A 329 27.08 1.15 -3.26
C ILE A 329 27.08 -0.11 -2.39
N SER A 330 25.92 -0.40 -1.80
CA SER A 330 25.71 -1.60 -0.99
C SER A 330 25.32 -2.79 -1.84
N GLU A 331 25.47 -3.99 -1.31
CA GLU A 331 25.00 -5.22 -1.93
C GLU A 331 23.48 -5.14 -2.21
N GLY A 332 23.08 -5.49 -3.45
CA GLY A 332 21.69 -5.42 -3.90
C GLY A 332 21.22 -4.05 -4.42
N GLN A 333 22.11 -3.06 -4.52
CA GLN A 333 21.87 -1.81 -5.24
C GLN A 333 22.43 -1.89 -6.66
N HIS A 334 21.74 -1.25 -7.61
CA HIS A 334 22.16 -1.15 -9.00
C HIS A 334 22.61 0.27 -9.33
N LEU A 335 23.80 0.39 -9.90
CA LEU A 335 24.36 1.66 -10.34
C LEU A 335 24.19 1.84 -11.85
N ILE A 336 23.48 2.89 -12.26
CA ILE A 336 23.41 3.32 -13.66
C ILE A 336 24.20 4.62 -13.81
N VAL A 337 25.32 4.56 -14.48
CA VAL A 337 26.10 5.75 -14.83
C VAL A 337 25.46 6.40 -16.06
N VAL A 338 24.93 7.60 -15.88
CA VAL A 338 24.31 8.39 -16.94
C VAL A 338 25.31 9.42 -17.46
N ALA A 339 26.00 9.10 -18.57
CA ALA A 339 26.89 9.99 -19.25
C ALA A 339 26.08 11.02 -20.07
N ASN A 340 25.79 12.14 -19.44
CA ASN A 340 24.93 13.19 -20.01
C ASN A 340 25.71 14.21 -20.85
N LYS A 341 24.97 14.99 -21.66
CA LYS A 341 25.46 16.04 -22.56
C LYS A 341 26.36 15.51 -23.68
N ILE A 342 26.03 14.35 -24.23
CA ILE A 342 26.79 13.77 -25.36
C ILE A 342 26.75 14.63 -26.62
N ASP A 343 25.79 15.54 -26.74
CA ASP A 343 25.64 16.54 -27.80
C ASP A 343 26.80 17.55 -27.83
N THR A 344 27.34 17.88 -26.65
CA THR A 344 28.42 18.85 -26.46
C THR A 344 29.64 18.25 -25.76
N GLY A 345 29.63 16.93 -25.51
CA GLY A 345 30.66 16.20 -24.77
C GLY A 345 32.00 16.06 -25.51
N LYS A 346 33.07 15.84 -24.74
CA LYS A 346 34.40 15.56 -25.28
C LYS A 346 34.46 14.13 -25.82
N GLN A 347 34.86 13.99 -27.08
CA GLN A 347 34.95 12.68 -27.73
C GLN A 347 35.92 11.72 -27.02
N GLU A 348 37.03 12.25 -26.48
CA GLU A 348 37.97 11.47 -25.67
C GLU A 348 37.31 10.88 -24.43
N THR A 349 36.58 11.71 -23.67
CA THR A 349 35.85 11.26 -22.45
C THR A 349 34.81 10.20 -22.79
N ILE A 350 34.06 10.39 -23.89
CA ILE A 350 33.06 9.44 -24.36
C ILE A 350 33.72 8.09 -24.76
N ALA A 351 34.85 8.14 -25.49
CA ALA A 351 35.57 6.94 -25.89
C ALA A 351 36.13 6.17 -24.70
N GLU A 352 36.70 6.87 -23.72
CA GLU A 352 37.25 6.27 -22.49
C GLU A 352 36.14 5.65 -21.63
N LEU A 353 34.97 6.32 -21.52
CA LEU A 353 33.81 5.76 -20.80
C LEU A 353 33.28 4.49 -21.46
N LYS A 354 33.28 4.41 -22.80
CA LYS A 354 32.87 3.18 -23.52
C LYS A 354 33.76 1.98 -23.23
N ASN A 355 35.03 2.23 -22.93
CA ASN A 355 36.02 1.20 -22.62
C ASN A 355 36.16 0.93 -21.11
N MET A 356 35.33 1.57 -20.29
CA MET A 356 35.36 1.40 -18.83
C MET A 356 34.81 0.03 -18.44
N GLU A 357 35.53 -0.69 -17.58
CA GLU A 357 35.04 -1.93 -16.97
C GLU A 357 33.88 -1.64 -16.02
N LEU A 358 32.78 -2.35 -16.20
CA LEU A 358 31.58 -2.28 -15.37
C LEU A 358 31.48 -3.55 -14.52
N ALA A 359 31.02 -3.41 -13.27
CA ALA A 359 30.68 -4.55 -12.44
C ALA A 359 29.31 -5.15 -12.87
N GLU A 360 28.97 -6.32 -12.34
CA GLU A 360 27.74 -7.04 -12.70
C GLU A 360 26.46 -6.24 -12.42
N ASN A 361 26.49 -5.42 -11.35
CA ASN A 361 25.37 -4.55 -10.94
C ASN A 361 25.50 -3.11 -11.47
N GLU A 362 26.34 -2.89 -12.48
CA GLU A 362 26.59 -1.57 -13.08
C GLU A 362 26.20 -1.52 -14.55
N ASN A 363 25.66 -0.38 -14.93
CA ASN A 363 25.31 -0.09 -16.32
C ASN A 363 25.76 1.33 -16.68
N LEU A 364 25.96 1.57 -17.99
CA LEU A 364 26.36 2.85 -18.53
C LEU A 364 25.45 3.24 -19.69
N VAL A 365 24.85 4.43 -19.63
CA VAL A 365 24.00 5.00 -20.69
C VAL A 365 24.57 6.36 -21.11
N PHE A 366 24.66 6.55 -22.42
CA PHE A 366 25.07 7.82 -23.04
C PHE A 366 23.82 8.58 -23.49
N MET A 367 23.59 9.79 -22.98
CA MET A 367 22.39 10.56 -23.30
C MET A 367 22.61 12.06 -23.41
N ALA A 368 21.65 12.74 -24.04
CA ALA A 368 21.48 14.17 -23.96
C ALA A 368 20.08 14.48 -23.39
N ALA A 369 20.01 14.70 -22.07
CA ALA A 369 18.74 14.85 -21.36
C ALA A 369 17.91 16.04 -21.88
N ARG A 370 18.55 17.11 -22.35
CA ARG A 370 17.88 18.29 -22.91
C ARG A 370 17.15 17.98 -24.23
N GLU A 371 17.73 17.09 -25.05
CA GLU A 371 17.20 16.69 -26.36
C GLU A 371 16.36 15.42 -26.27
N LYS A 372 16.19 14.83 -25.06
CA LYS A 372 15.59 13.53 -24.81
C LYS A 372 16.25 12.38 -25.62
N ARG A 373 17.49 12.58 -26.08
CA ARG A 373 18.21 11.58 -26.86
C ARG A 373 18.66 10.43 -25.98
N ASN A 374 18.33 9.21 -26.36
CA ASN A 374 18.59 7.95 -25.62
C ASN A 374 17.88 7.87 -24.26
N LEU A 375 16.77 8.60 -24.06
CA LEU A 375 15.96 8.52 -22.87
C LEU A 375 15.29 7.15 -22.74
N GLU A 376 14.77 6.59 -23.86
CA GLU A 376 14.15 5.26 -23.89
C GLU A 376 15.15 4.17 -23.46
N GLU A 377 16.42 4.25 -23.87
CA GLU A 377 17.46 3.31 -23.46
C GLU A 377 17.66 3.31 -21.93
N LEU A 378 17.67 4.49 -21.30
CA LEU A 378 17.72 4.60 -19.84
C LEU A 378 16.48 4.01 -19.17
N VAL A 379 15.31 4.30 -19.71
CA VAL A 379 14.02 3.79 -19.22
C VAL A 379 13.96 2.27 -19.29
N ASP A 380 14.29 1.68 -20.42
CA ASP A 380 14.33 0.23 -20.61
C ASP A 380 15.33 -0.43 -19.64
N LEU A 381 16.50 0.19 -19.48
CA LEU A 381 17.52 -0.29 -18.57
C LEU A 381 17.04 -0.25 -17.12
N MET A 382 16.38 0.83 -16.68
CA MET A 382 15.80 0.92 -15.34
C MET A 382 14.79 -0.21 -15.09
N VAL A 383 13.92 -0.51 -16.05
CA VAL A 383 12.93 -1.59 -15.97
C VAL A 383 13.60 -2.96 -15.92
N HIS A 384 14.61 -3.21 -16.77
CA HIS A 384 15.35 -4.48 -16.81
C HIS A 384 16.20 -4.73 -15.57
N THR A 385 16.76 -3.67 -14.99
CA THR A 385 17.60 -3.75 -13.77
C THR A 385 16.82 -4.26 -12.57
N VAL A 386 15.52 -4.00 -12.52
CA VAL A 386 14.64 -4.51 -11.48
C VAL A 386 13.92 -5.74 -12.02
N ASN A 387 14.39 -6.90 -11.62
CA ASN A 387 13.90 -8.20 -12.07
C ASN A 387 12.39 -8.33 -11.82
N THR A 388 11.57 -7.93 -12.80
CA THR A 388 10.10 -7.95 -12.70
C THR A 388 9.53 -9.36 -12.93
N ASP A 389 10.34 -10.34 -13.31
CA ASP A 389 9.89 -11.72 -13.53
C ASP A 389 9.40 -12.39 -12.22
N ASP A 390 9.93 -12.00 -11.07
CA ASP A 390 9.43 -12.44 -9.77
C ASP A 390 8.05 -11.85 -9.41
N LEU A 391 7.62 -10.76 -10.09
CA LEU A 391 6.29 -10.14 -9.89
C LEU A 391 5.14 -10.95 -10.49
N ASN A 392 5.41 -11.88 -11.40
CA ASN A 392 4.40 -12.68 -12.09
C ASN A 392 4.05 -13.99 -11.37
N ARG A 393 4.74 -14.32 -10.26
CA ARG A 393 4.40 -15.49 -9.44
C ARG A 393 3.10 -15.21 -8.68
N GLU A 394 2.22 -16.20 -8.62
CA GLU A 394 0.97 -16.16 -7.84
C GLU A 394 1.19 -16.25 -6.32
N ASP A 395 2.38 -15.95 -5.86
CA ASP A 395 2.75 -16.04 -4.46
C ASP A 395 2.11 -14.89 -3.64
N VAL A 396 1.73 -15.21 -2.42
CA VAL A 396 1.30 -14.21 -1.46
C VAL A 396 2.49 -13.34 -1.06
N ILE A 397 2.38 -12.05 -1.33
CA ILE A 397 3.42 -11.05 -1.05
C ILE A 397 2.92 -10.06 -0.01
N VAL A 398 3.72 -9.84 1.03
CA VAL A 398 3.40 -8.88 2.11
C VAL A 398 3.79 -7.47 1.67
N THR A 399 2.83 -6.53 1.72
CA THR A 399 3.02 -5.13 1.31
C THR A 399 2.89 -4.14 2.47
N ASN A 400 2.39 -4.59 3.62
CA ASN A 400 2.08 -3.75 4.77
C ASN A 400 3.17 -3.92 5.85
N ALA A 401 3.75 -2.79 6.32
CA ALA A 401 4.77 -2.78 7.35
C ALA A 401 4.27 -3.38 8.69
N ARG A 402 3.00 -3.16 9.05
CA ARG A 402 2.37 -3.77 10.22
C ARG A 402 2.41 -5.30 10.13
N HIS A 403 2.03 -5.84 8.98
CA HIS A 403 2.08 -7.30 8.76
C HIS A 403 3.51 -7.84 8.84
N TYR A 404 4.49 -7.10 8.29
CA TYR A 404 5.90 -7.49 8.37
C TYR A 404 6.39 -7.60 9.81
N GLU A 405 6.14 -6.59 10.66
CA GLU A 405 6.54 -6.61 12.07
C GLU A 405 5.85 -7.74 12.84
N ILE A 406 4.56 -7.96 12.62
CA ILE A 406 3.83 -9.07 13.22
C ILE A 406 4.40 -10.42 12.78
N LEU A 407 4.67 -10.61 11.48
CA LEU A 407 5.26 -11.84 10.94
C LEU A 407 6.67 -12.10 11.48
N LYS A 408 7.45 -11.04 11.67
CA LYS A 408 8.77 -11.11 12.29
C LYS A 408 8.67 -11.65 13.74
N ASN A 409 7.78 -11.09 14.54
CA ASN A 409 7.58 -11.51 15.92
C ASN A 409 7.03 -12.94 15.99
N ALA A 410 6.07 -13.30 15.14
CA ALA A 410 5.56 -14.67 15.01
C ALA A 410 6.66 -15.67 14.62
N HIS A 411 7.55 -15.26 13.68
CA HIS A 411 8.69 -16.07 13.26
C HIS A 411 9.69 -16.30 14.40
N GLU A 412 9.99 -15.27 15.20
CA GLU A 412 10.84 -15.41 16.39
C GLU A 412 10.22 -16.36 17.44
N ALA A 413 8.91 -16.27 17.67
CA ALA A 413 8.20 -17.15 18.59
C ALA A 413 8.25 -18.63 18.14
N ILE A 414 8.00 -18.92 16.86
CA ILE A 414 8.05 -20.30 16.36
C ILE A 414 9.47 -20.87 16.34
N LEU A 415 10.49 -20.03 16.14
CA LEU A 415 11.89 -20.46 16.26
C LEU A 415 12.23 -20.87 17.70
N ARG A 416 11.74 -20.13 18.72
CA ARG A 416 11.91 -20.52 20.12
C ARG A 416 11.21 -21.85 20.42
N ALA A 417 9.99 -22.05 19.89
CA ALA A 417 9.27 -23.31 20.04
C ALA A 417 10.05 -24.50 19.41
N LEU A 418 10.65 -24.32 18.23
CA LEU A 418 11.50 -25.34 17.60
C LEU A 418 12.75 -25.65 18.43
N GLN A 419 13.44 -24.63 18.93
CA GLN A 419 14.60 -24.80 19.82
C GLN A 419 14.22 -25.52 21.12
N GLY A 420 13.03 -25.20 21.64
CA GLY A 420 12.47 -25.88 22.81
C GLY A 420 12.22 -27.37 22.58
N LEU A 421 11.65 -27.71 21.42
CA LEU A 421 11.47 -29.11 21.01
C LEU A 421 12.80 -29.86 20.91
N ASP A 422 13.84 -29.22 20.37
CA ASP A 422 15.19 -29.79 20.25
C ASP A 422 15.87 -30.01 21.62
N SER A 423 15.59 -29.11 22.56
CA SER A 423 16.19 -29.11 23.89
C SER A 423 15.39 -29.97 24.90
N GLY A 424 14.25 -30.52 24.48
CA GLY A 424 13.37 -31.33 25.37
C GLY A 424 12.78 -30.55 26.53
N ILE A 425 12.44 -29.26 26.31
CA ILE A 425 11.78 -28.45 27.35
C ILE A 425 10.39 -28.96 27.68
N THR A 426 9.91 -28.60 28.85
CA THR A 426 8.57 -28.99 29.35
C THR A 426 7.44 -28.36 28.48
N GLY A 427 6.27 -29.02 28.47
CA GLY A 427 5.14 -28.64 27.62
C GLY A 427 4.63 -27.23 27.88
N ASP A 428 4.74 -26.71 29.11
CA ASP A 428 4.32 -25.37 29.51
C ASP A 428 5.08 -24.25 28.75
N PHE A 429 6.41 -24.33 28.68
CA PHE A 429 7.19 -23.36 27.92
C PHE A 429 6.93 -23.46 26.43
N LEU A 430 6.79 -24.68 25.90
CA LEU A 430 6.46 -24.92 24.50
C LEU A 430 5.09 -24.35 24.16
N SER A 431 4.07 -24.58 25.00
CA SER A 431 2.72 -24.03 24.85
C SER A 431 2.74 -22.49 24.84
N GLN A 432 3.56 -21.86 25.69
CA GLN A 432 3.70 -20.43 25.78
C GLN A 432 4.22 -19.81 24.44
N ASP A 433 5.31 -20.37 23.89
CA ASP A 433 5.88 -19.88 22.62
C ASP A 433 4.91 -20.06 21.44
N ILE A 434 4.19 -21.20 21.40
CA ILE A 434 3.17 -21.42 20.35
C ILE A 434 1.98 -20.46 20.51
N ARG A 435 1.51 -20.20 21.75
CA ARG A 435 0.46 -19.22 22.02
C ARG A 435 0.88 -17.81 21.62
N GLU A 436 2.14 -17.43 21.83
CA GLU A 436 2.67 -16.14 21.39
C GLU A 436 2.65 -16.04 19.86
N CYS A 437 3.07 -17.08 19.16
CA CYS A 437 2.95 -17.14 17.69
C CYS A 437 1.49 -17.02 17.23
N LEU A 438 0.55 -17.76 17.86
CA LEU A 438 -0.88 -17.69 17.60
C LEU A 438 -1.47 -16.29 17.83
N HIS A 439 -1.01 -15.60 18.89
CA HIS A 439 -1.40 -14.24 19.19
C HIS A 439 -1.04 -13.29 18.03
N TYR A 440 0.22 -13.31 17.60
CA TYR A 440 0.67 -12.50 16.47
C TYR A 440 -0.09 -12.82 15.17
N LEU A 441 -0.31 -14.10 14.86
CA LEU A 441 -1.09 -14.47 13.67
C LEU A 441 -2.54 -13.95 13.74
N GLY A 442 -3.15 -13.95 14.95
CA GLY A 442 -4.50 -13.40 15.17
C GLY A 442 -4.58 -11.89 15.04
N GLU A 443 -3.49 -11.16 15.29
CA GLU A 443 -3.43 -9.71 15.08
C GLU A 443 -3.49 -9.32 13.59
N ILE A 444 -2.98 -10.15 12.69
CA ILE A 444 -3.01 -9.90 11.24
C ILE A 444 -4.46 -9.88 10.75
N THR A 445 -5.23 -10.89 11.11
CA THR A 445 -6.64 -11.04 10.68
C THR A 445 -7.61 -10.19 11.49
N GLY A 446 -7.16 -9.68 12.65
CA GLY A 446 -7.96 -8.86 13.55
C GLY A 446 -8.83 -9.68 14.51
N GLU A 447 -8.64 -10.99 14.61
CA GLU A 447 -9.28 -11.83 15.64
C GLU A 447 -8.84 -11.38 17.04
N ILE A 448 -7.61 -10.88 17.12
CA ILE A 448 -7.05 -10.23 18.30
C ILE A 448 -6.75 -8.78 17.88
N SER A 449 -7.53 -7.83 18.38
CA SER A 449 -7.33 -6.41 18.07
C SER A 449 -7.81 -5.53 19.22
N THR A 450 -7.13 -4.41 19.44
CA THR A 450 -7.56 -3.38 20.37
C THR A 450 -8.25 -2.23 19.65
N HIS A 451 -9.12 -1.48 20.34
CA HIS A 451 -9.75 -0.29 19.79
C HIS A 451 -8.73 0.77 19.33
N GLU A 452 -7.59 0.84 19.98
CA GLU A 452 -6.51 1.76 19.63
C GLU A 452 -5.86 1.39 18.29
N VAL A 453 -5.54 0.10 18.09
CA VAL A 453 -4.99 -0.42 16.83
C VAL A 453 -5.97 -0.19 15.67
N LEU A 454 -7.25 -0.54 15.86
CA LEU A 454 -8.29 -0.28 14.84
C LEU A 454 -8.40 1.23 14.53
N GLY A 455 -8.41 2.07 15.56
CA GLY A 455 -8.44 3.53 15.40
C GLY A 455 -7.27 4.06 14.58
N HIS A 456 -6.05 3.54 14.81
CA HIS A 456 -4.86 3.94 14.08
C HIS A 456 -4.90 3.50 12.61
N ILE A 457 -5.34 2.27 12.34
CA ILE A 457 -5.46 1.73 10.98
C ILE A 457 -6.45 2.56 10.17
N PHE A 458 -7.68 2.72 10.66
CA PHE A 458 -8.76 3.37 9.92
C PHE A 458 -8.63 4.90 9.80
N LYS A 459 -7.86 5.56 10.68
CA LYS A 459 -7.60 7.00 10.61
C LYS A 459 -6.96 7.44 9.29
N ASN A 460 -6.20 6.57 8.66
CA ASN A 460 -5.49 6.85 7.42
C ASN A 460 -6.33 6.56 6.15
N PHE A 461 -7.58 6.12 6.31
CA PHE A 461 -8.49 5.86 5.19
C PHE A 461 -9.18 7.15 4.72
N CYS A 462 -9.65 7.10 3.47
CA CYS A 462 -10.49 8.19 2.95
C CYS A 462 -11.84 8.24 3.68
N ILE A 463 -12.39 9.45 3.87
CA ILE A 463 -13.76 9.65 4.33
C ILE A 463 -14.70 9.12 3.23
N GLY A 464 -15.74 8.37 3.62
CA GLY A 464 -16.68 7.76 2.67
C GLY A 464 -16.35 6.31 2.28
N LYS A 465 -15.26 5.77 2.87
CA LYS A 465 -14.81 4.38 2.72
C LYS A 465 -14.77 3.66 4.07
#